data_c846edbbca2243601e8758de9ac220b6
#
_entry.id   c846edbbca2243601e8758de9ac220b6
#
_cell.length_a   1.000
_cell.length_b   1.000
_cell.length_c   1.000
_cell.angle_alpha   90.00
_cell.angle_beta   90.00
_cell.angle_gamma   90.00
#
_symmetry.space_group_name_H-M   'P 1'
#
loop_
_entity.id
_entity.type
_entity.pdbx_description
1 polymer ?
#
loop_
_entity_poly.entity_id
_entity_poly.type
_entity_poly.pdbx_seq_one_letter_code
_entity_poly.pdbx_strand_id
1 'polypeptide(L)'
;MMNRIELNSLNAIIDGIFLQLRDSNLSESENLSRIQVEQWIHQYRAYLIKQDLDKGRDINPSYIQTLGPLHISKVSTCGVPNGFHYISDKELPKFIDLHFGTGLVAVKDMHGNLIQVGNETKAKYQTSRKYTCNDYIAYLKNNHLYLNGPGFLEYVEIEGILEDPTKAADCYDYDGPYPIPANMIPTLKNLIFSKELNIMLTVPTDNTNNSTNDVKQ
;
A
#
# COMPACT_ATOMS: atom_id res chain seq x y z
N MET A 1 -21.45 5.80 22.63
CA MET A 1 -20.88 6.82 21.72
C MET A 1 -21.15 6.33 20.30
N MET A 2 -21.97 7.06 19.53
CA MET A 2 -22.14 6.76 18.11
C MET A 2 -20.79 7.04 17.41
N ASN A 3 -20.11 6.00 16.92
CA ASN A 3 -18.99 6.18 16.02
C ASN A 3 -19.51 6.95 14.80
N ARG A 4 -19.07 8.19 14.63
CA ARG A 4 -19.27 8.91 13.38
C ARG A 4 -18.46 8.13 12.33
N ILE A 5 -19.14 7.48 11.41
CA ILE A 5 -18.52 6.91 10.21
C ILE A 5 -17.84 8.09 9.51
N GLU A 6 -16.53 8.05 9.40
CA GLU A 6 -15.79 9.07 8.67
C GLU A 6 -16.12 8.92 7.17
N LEU A 7 -16.47 10.02 6.52
CA LEU A 7 -16.81 10.02 5.08
C LEU A 7 -15.69 9.47 4.18
N ASN A 8 -14.48 9.37 4.74
CA ASN A 8 -13.29 8.88 4.05
C ASN A 8 -12.90 7.47 4.51
N SER A 9 -13.78 6.74 5.20
CA SER A 9 -13.51 5.36 5.60
C SER A 9 -13.62 4.40 4.41
N LEU A 10 -12.95 3.24 4.51
CA LEU A 10 -13.01 2.22 3.46
C LEU A 10 -14.45 1.75 3.23
N ASN A 11 -15.22 1.53 4.31
CA ASN A 11 -16.62 1.17 4.23
C ASN A 11 -17.45 2.24 3.51
N ALA A 12 -17.28 3.52 3.85
CA ALA A 12 -18.00 4.63 3.19
C ALA A 12 -17.66 4.75 1.69
N ILE A 13 -16.41 4.45 1.29
CA ILE A 13 -16.01 4.46 -0.12
C ILE A 13 -16.69 3.31 -0.87
N ILE A 14 -16.67 2.09 -0.30
CA ILE A 14 -17.31 0.89 -0.87
C ILE A 14 -18.81 1.12 -1.01
N ASP A 15 -19.48 1.52 0.06
CA ASP A 15 -20.92 1.75 0.07
C ASP A 15 -21.33 2.84 -0.91
N GLY A 16 -20.49 3.91 -1.04
CA GLY A 16 -20.71 4.94 -2.04
C GLY A 16 -20.59 4.43 -3.48
N ILE A 17 -19.72 3.46 -3.78
CA ILE A 17 -19.65 2.81 -5.10
C ILE A 17 -20.91 1.99 -5.35
N PHE A 18 -21.36 1.18 -4.38
CA PHE A 18 -22.56 0.38 -4.53
C PHE A 18 -23.82 1.24 -4.67
N LEU A 19 -23.94 2.36 -3.95
CA LEU A 19 -25.06 3.30 -4.12
C LEU A 19 -25.11 3.86 -5.53
N GLN A 20 -23.97 4.31 -6.09
CA GLN A 20 -23.91 4.83 -7.44
C GLN A 20 -24.27 3.76 -8.50
N LEU A 21 -23.90 2.49 -8.26
CA LEU A 21 -24.27 1.38 -9.12
C LEU A 21 -25.79 1.13 -9.13
N ARG A 22 -26.42 1.16 -7.96
CA ARG A 22 -27.87 0.95 -7.83
C ARG A 22 -28.68 2.05 -8.49
N ASP A 23 -28.25 3.31 -8.36
CA ASP A 23 -28.91 4.45 -8.98
C ASP A 23 -28.81 4.40 -10.53
N SER A 24 -27.84 3.67 -11.07
CA SER A 24 -27.67 3.47 -12.51
C SER A 24 -28.54 2.36 -13.11
N ASN A 25 -29.52 1.80 -12.39
CA ASN A 25 -30.44 0.74 -12.83
C ASN A 25 -29.74 -0.57 -13.29
N LEU A 26 -28.59 -0.88 -12.72
CA LEU A 26 -27.87 -2.10 -13.04
C LEU A 26 -28.42 -3.25 -12.19
N SER A 27 -29.29 -4.04 -12.79
CA SER A 27 -29.76 -5.31 -12.21
C SER A 27 -28.62 -6.33 -12.00
N GLU A 28 -27.47 -6.07 -12.60
CA GLU A 28 -26.27 -6.91 -12.51
C GLU A 28 -25.38 -6.60 -11.28
N SER A 29 -25.70 -5.59 -10.50
CA SER A 29 -24.94 -5.26 -9.27
C SER A 29 -25.01 -6.36 -8.20
N GLU A 30 -25.96 -7.30 -8.34
CA GLU A 30 -26.09 -8.45 -7.43
C GLU A 30 -24.88 -9.42 -7.50
N ASN A 31 -24.14 -9.41 -8.60
CA ASN A 31 -22.98 -10.30 -8.80
C ASN A 31 -21.64 -9.67 -8.39
N LEU A 32 -21.62 -8.39 -8.03
CA LEU A 32 -20.39 -7.71 -7.66
C LEU A 32 -20.05 -7.98 -6.18
N SER A 33 -18.94 -8.66 -5.95
CA SER A 33 -18.46 -8.95 -4.60
C SER A 33 -17.88 -7.71 -3.94
N ARG A 34 -18.22 -7.48 -2.64
CA ARG A 34 -17.60 -6.43 -1.81
C ARG A 34 -16.07 -6.55 -1.78
N ILE A 35 -15.55 -7.78 -1.72
CA ILE A 35 -14.11 -8.07 -1.72
C ILE A 35 -13.45 -7.60 -3.03
N GLN A 36 -14.14 -7.77 -4.16
CA GLN A 36 -13.64 -7.33 -5.47
C GLN A 36 -13.55 -5.80 -5.54
N VAL A 37 -14.57 -5.09 -5.05
CA VAL A 37 -14.56 -3.63 -4.98
C VAL A 37 -13.43 -3.13 -4.07
N GLU A 38 -13.23 -3.78 -2.92
CA GLU A 38 -12.13 -3.48 -1.99
C GLU A 38 -10.77 -3.64 -2.68
N GLN A 39 -10.55 -4.73 -3.41
CA GLN A 39 -9.31 -4.96 -4.17
C GLN A 39 -9.08 -3.85 -5.21
N TRP A 40 -10.10 -3.43 -5.94
CA TRP A 40 -9.99 -2.32 -6.90
C TRP A 40 -9.64 -1.01 -6.20
N ILE A 41 -10.25 -0.73 -5.04
CA ILE A 41 -9.93 0.47 -4.25
C ILE A 41 -8.45 0.48 -3.88
N HIS A 42 -7.89 -0.64 -3.39
CA HIS A 42 -6.48 -0.74 -3.03
C HIS A 42 -5.56 -0.56 -4.26
N GLN A 43 -5.88 -1.21 -5.38
CA GLN A 43 -5.10 -1.11 -6.62
C GLN A 43 -5.09 0.32 -7.17
N TYR A 44 -6.26 0.96 -7.28
CA TYR A 44 -6.33 2.31 -7.82
C TYR A 44 -5.80 3.36 -6.85
N ARG A 45 -5.90 3.13 -5.53
CA ARG A 45 -5.20 3.94 -4.54
C ARG A 45 -3.70 3.87 -4.75
N ALA A 46 -3.13 2.68 -4.81
CA ALA A 46 -1.70 2.48 -5.03
C ALA A 46 -1.25 3.13 -6.35
N TYR A 47 -2.03 2.97 -7.42
CA TYR A 47 -1.77 3.59 -8.71
C TYR A 47 -1.76 5.14 -8.63
N LEU A 48 -2.76 5.75 -7.99
CA LEU A 48 -2.84 7.20 -7.84
C LEU A 48 -1.70 7.77 -7.01
N ILE A 49 -1.36 7.12 -5.89
CA ILE A 49 -0.24 7.53 -5.04
C ILE A 49 1.07 7.43 -5.82
N LYS A 50 1.31 6.31 -6.52
CA LYS A 50 2.49 6.15 -7.37
C LYS A 50 2.57 7.26 -8.42
N GLN A 51 1.48 7.53 -9.13
CA GLN A 51 1.44 8.58 -10.13
C GLN A 51 1.72 9.98 -9.55
N ASP A 52 1.29 10.23 -8.32
CA ASP A 52 1.50 11.51 -7.63
C ASP A 52 2.97 11.67 -7.23
N LEU A 53 3.57 10.63 -6.64
CA LEU A 53 4.96 10.64 -6.18
C LEU A 53 5.96 10.58 -7.35
N ASP A 54 5.67 9.85 -8.42
CA ASP A 54 6.53 9.77 -9.62
C ASP A 54 6.60 11.12 -10.37
N LYS A 55 5.64 12.03 -10.14
CA LYS A 55 5.70 13.42 -10.60
C LYS A 55 6.59 14.33 -9.75
N GLY A 56 7.26 13.78 -8.73
CA GLY A 56 8.15 14.51 -7.86
C GLY A 56 7.44 15.38 -6.80
N ARG A 57 6.19 15.05 -6.46
CA ARG A 57 5.48 15.70 -5.37
C ARG A 57 5.93 15.17 -4.02
N ASP A 58 5.83 16.01 -3.00
CA ASP A 58 6.11 15.61 -1.63
C ASP A 58 5.13 14.54 -1.14
N ILE A 59 5.63 13.67 -0.26
CA ILE A 59 4.81 12.62 0.35
C ILE A 59 3.76 13.27 1.25
N ASN A 60 2.49 13.06 0.91
CA ASN A 60 1.41 13.51 1.78
C ASN A 60 1.34 12.63 3.03
N PRO A 61 1.31 13.22 4.24
CA PRO A 61 1.23 12.45 5.49
C PRO A 61 0.06 11.46 5.54
N SER A 62 -1.05 11.76 4.84
CA SER A 62 -2.21 10.87 4.79
C SER A 62 -1.97 9.55 4.04
N TYR A 63 -0.88 9.42 3.27
CA TYR A 63 -0.51 8.15 2.63
C TYR A 63 0.20 7.20 3.58
N ILE A 64 0.87 7.76 4.60
CA ILE A 64 1.78 7.05 5.48
C ILE A 64 0.98 6.22 6.49
N GLN A 65 1.40 4.99 6.65
CA GLN A 65 0.90 4.08 7.66
C GLN A 65 2.06 3.64 8.56
N THR A 66 1.79 3.57 9.84
CA THR A 66 2.74 3.07 10.82
C THR A 66 2.47 1.59 11.05
N LEU A 67 3.49 0.79 10.84
CA LEU A 67 3.51 -0.60 11.28
C LEU A 67 3.99 -0.59 12.74
N GLY A 68 3.22 -1.21 13.62
CA GLY A 68 3.52 -1.28 15.05
C GLY A 68 4.89 -1.89 15.35
N PRO A 69 5.30 -1.98 16.62
CA PRO A 69 6.64 -2.43 16.98
C PRO A 69 6.93 -3.81 16.40
N LEU A 70 7.92 -3.84 15.53
CA LEU A 70 8.39 -5.03 14.84
C LEU A 70 9.58 -5.59 15.60
N HIS A 71 9.46 -6.83 16.08
CA HIS A 71 10.59 -7.53 16.68
C HIS A 71 11.62 -7.89 15.62
N ILE A 72 12.89 -7.67 15.95
CA ILE A 72 14.03 -7.99 15.08
C ILE A 72 14.98 -8.94 15.80
N SER A 73 15.38 -9.99 15.09
CA SER A 73 16.30 -10.99 15.60
C SER A 73 17.70 -10.82 15.02
N LYS A 74 18.68 -11.04 15.84
CA LYS A 74 20.09 -11.04 15.41
C LYS A 74 20.39 -12.28 14.60
N VAL A 75 20.91 -12.10 13.41
CA VAL A 75 21.37 -13.18 12.55
C VAL A 75 22.89 -13.23 12.54
N SER A 76 23.45 -14.35 12.98
CA SER A 76 24.88 -14.60 12.79
C SER A 76 25.12 -15.14 11.38
N THR A 77 25.62 -14.29 10.49
CA THR A 77 26.07 -14.71 9.16
C THR A 77 27.55 -15.02 9.20
N CYS A 78 27.92 -16.25 8.89
CA CYS A 78 29.32 -16.63 8.66
C CYS A 78 29.89 -15.74 7.55
N GLY A 79 30.96 -15.00 7.85
CA GLY A 79 31.72 -14.27 6.84
C GLY A 79 31.52 -12.75 6.80
N VAL A 80 30.75 -12.13 7.69
CA VAL A 80 30.67 -10.67 7.80
C VAL A 80 31.57 -10.18 8.93
N PRO A 81 32.66 -9.50 8.63
CA PRO A 81 33.52 -8.92 9.67
C PRO A 81 32.81 -7.73 10.31
N ASN A 82 32.73 -7.74 11.65
CA ASN A 82 32.41 -6.59 12.51
C ASN A 82 31.06 -5.88 12.35
N GLY A 83 29.98 -6.59 12.05
CA GLY A 83 28.65 -5.99 12.07
C GLY A 83 27.58 -6.99 12.53
N PHE A 84 26.60 -6.50 13.26
CA PHE A 84 25.44 -7.30 13.57
C PHE A 84 24.38 -7.09 12.49
N HIS A 85 23.91 -8.19 11.88
CA HIS A 85 22.76 -8.17 11.03
C HIS A 85 21.53 -8.55 11.84
N TYR A 86 20.50 -7.76 11.70
CA TYR A 86 19.19 -8.04 12.26
C TYR A 86 18.20 -8.24 11.13
N ILE A 87 17.25 -9.13 11.33
CA ILE A 87 16.16 -9.40 10.40
C ILE A 87 14.85 -9.32 11.16
N SER A 88 13.83 -8.78 10.54
CA SER A 88 12.48 -8.81 11.10
C SER A 88 11.96 -10.25 11.18
N ASP A 89 11.41 -10.64 12.33
CA ASP A 89 10.86 -11.97 12.53
C ASP A 89 9.62 -12.22 11.67
N LYS A 90 8.82 -11.17 11.48
CA LYS A 90 7.63 -11.23 10.63
C LYS A 90 7.94 -10.69 9.24
N GLU A 91 7.33 -11.30 8.24
CA GLU A 91 7.26 -10.76 6.90
C GLU A 91 6.44 -9.47 6.89
N LEU A 92 6.96 -8.46 6.22
CA LEU A 92 6.29 -7.16 6.10
C LEU A 92 5.27 -7.17 4.97
N PRO A 93 4.17 -6.45 5.12
CA PRO A 93 3.26 -6.22 4.00
C PRO A 93 3.98 -5.49 2.87
N LYS A 94 3.47 -5.67 1.66
CA LYS A 94 4.09 -5.11 0.46
C LYS A 94 3.93 -3.59 0.44
N PHE A 95 5.05 -2.88 0.26
CA PHE A 95 5.09 -1.44 0.06
C PHE A 95 4.89 -1.10 -1.43
N ILE A 96 4.40 0.11 -1.70
CA ILE A 96 4.27 0.60 -3.08
C ILE A 96 5.66 0.75 -3.70
N ASP A 97 5.83 0.20 -4.92
CA ASP A 97 7.04 0.39 -5.71
C ASP A 97 7.02 1.76 -6.38
N LEU A 98 7.96 2.62 -6.01
CA LEU A 98 8.17 3.95 -6.56
C LEU A 98 9.33 3.95 -7.55
N HIS A 99 9.36 4.93 -8.44
CA HIS A 99 10.45 5.08 -9.42
C HIS A 99 11.83 5.21 -8.75
N PHE A 100 11.90 5.84 -7.58
CA PHE A 100 13.15 6.07 -6.84
C PHE A 100 13.36 5.12 -5.66
N GLY A 101 12.61 4.04 -5.54
CA GLY A 101 12.75 3.07 -4.46
C GLY A 101 11.43 2.47 -4.01
N THR A 102 11.40 2.04 -2.77
CA THR A 102 10.20 1.47 -2.15
C THR A 102 9.41 2.53 -1.38
N GLY A 103 8.14 2.28 -1.15
CA GLY A 103 7.28 3.11 -0.30
C GLY A 103 7.65 3.13 1.20
N LEU A 104 8.82 2.61 1.57
CA LEU A 104 9.35 2.73 2.94
C LEU A 104 9.78 4.18 3.18
N VAL A 105 9.11 4.85 4.10
CA VAL A 105 9.32 6.28 4.39
C VAL A 105 10.33 6.47 5.50
N ALA A 106 10.16 5.79 6.63
CA ALA A 106 11.03 5.89 7.77
C ALA A 106 11.11 4.58 8.56
N VAL A 107 12.24 4.37 9.21
CA VAL A 107 12.44 3.35 10.23
C VAL A 107 12.91 4.06 11.48
N LYS A 108 12.32 3.79 12.62
CA LYS A 108 12.62 4.40 13.90
C LYS A 108 12.95 3.34 14.94
N ASP A 109 13.83 3.66 15.85
CA ASP A 109 13.99 2.86 17.05
C ASP A 109 12.85 3.15 18.06
N MET A 110 12.80 2.41 19.16
CA MET A 110 11.77 2.61 20.20
C MET A 110 11.91 3.94 20.95
N HIS A 111 13.00 4.69 20.73
CA HIS A 111 13.21 6.03 21.27
C HIS A 111 12.81 7.15 20.29
N GLY A 112 12.35 6.77 19.09
CA GLY A 112 11.96 7.72 18.03
C GLY A 112 13.13 8.22 17.19
N ASN A 113 14.35 7.68 17.36
CA ASN A 113 15.49 8.06 16.53
C ASN A 113 15.35 7.45 15.14
N LEU A 114 15.57 8.26 14.11
CA LEU A 114 15.51 7.82 12.74
C LEU A 114 16.71 6.93 12.38
N ILE A 115 16.42 5.80 11.81
CA ILE A 115 17.41 4.88 11.22
C ILE A 115 17.48 5.17 9.72
N GLN A 116 18.71 5.33 9.21
CA GLN A 116 18.91 5.61 7.78
C GLN A 116 18.40 4.45 6.93
N VAL A 117 17.50 4.76 6.01
CA VAL A 117 17.04 3.81 4.99
C VAL A 117 18.02 3.83 3.82
N GLY A 118 18.44 2.65 3.39
CA GLY A 118 19.40 2.49 2.30
C GLY A 118 19.10 1.26 1.46
N ASN A 119 20.11 0.76 0.82
CA ASN A 119 20.09 -0.50 0.08
C ASN A 119 21.13 -1.48 0.66
N GLU A 120 21.02 -2.75 0.27
CA GLU A 120 21.94 -3.82 0.70
C GLU A 120 23.43 -3.46 0.47
N THR A 121 23.73 -2.79 -0.65
CA THR A 121 25.09 -2.39 -0.97
C THR A 121 25.62 -1.35 0.00
N LYS A 122 24.82 -0.32 0.33
CA LYS A 122 25.21 0.66 1.36
C LYS A 122 25.41 0.01 2.72
N ALA A 123 24.52 -0.91 3.10
CA ALA A 123 24.61 -1.61 4.38
C ALA A 123 25.88 -2.47 4.49
N LYS A 124 26.30 -3.16 3.43
CA LYS A 124 27.54 -3.95 3.43
C LYS A 124 28.79 -3.12 3.65
N TYR A 125 28.83 -1.89 3.15
CA TYR A 125 30.00 -1.01 3.31
C TYR A 125 29.91 -0.08 4.52
N GLN A 126 28.85 -0.17 5.33
CA GLN A 126 28.65 0.72 6.48
C GLN A 126 29.77 0.65 7.48
N THR A 127 30.22 -0.55 7.85
CA THR A 127 31.29 -0.77 8.82
C THR A 127 32.66 -0.25 8.38
N SER A 128 32.85 -0.06 7.09
CA SER A 128 34.10 0.47 6.51
C SER A 128 34.13 2.01 6.41
N ARG A 129 33.05 2.68 6.80
CA ARG A 129 32.93 4.14 6.72
C ARG A 129 33.53 4.79 7.97
N LYS A 130 34.37 5.81 7.76
CA LYS A 130 35.10 6.48 8.84
C LYS A 130 34.20 7.18 9.87
N TYR A 131 33.10 7.80 9.44
CA TYR A 131 32.27 8.66 10.29
C TYR A 131 30.90 8.06 10.66
N THR A 132 30.41 7.12 9.88
CA THR A 132 29.08 6.53 10.03
C THR A 132 29.10 5.03 10.28
N CYS A 133 30.25 4.47 10.64
CA CYS A 133 30.39 3.04 10.93
C CYS A 133 29.55 2.57 12.13
N ASN A 134 29.20 3.50 13.02
CA ASN A 134 28.38 3.25 14.20
C ASN A 134 26.89 3.56 14.01
N ASP A 135 26.48 3.96 12.80
CA ASP A 135 25.08 4.25 12.54
C ASP A 135 24.35 2.99 12.05
N TYR A 136 23.07 2.92 12.35
CA TYR A 136 22.22 1.86 11.80
C TYR A 136 21.82 2.19 10.38
N ILE A 137 21.82 1.17 9.50
CA ILE A 137 21.21 1.25 8.17
C ILE A 137 20.17 0.14 8.04
N ALA A 138 18.95 0.55 7.63
CA ALA A 138 17.85 -0.34 7.32
C ALA A 138 17.69 -0.49 5.81
N TYR A 139 17.32 -1.68 5.34
CA TYR A 139 16.92 -1.94 3.96
C TYR A 139 15.92 -3.08 3.87
N LEU A 140 15.11 -3.06 2.82
CA LEU A 140 14.13 -4.12 2.55
C LEU A 140 14.72 -5.15 1.59
N LYS A 141 14.47 -6.42 1.88
CA LYS A 141 14.81 -7.54 1.01
C LYS A 141 13.85 -8.70 1.26
N ASN A 142 13.23 -9.22 0.21
CA ASN A 142 12.28 -10.34 0.31
C ASN A 142 11.17 -10.11 1.36
N ASN A 143 10.59 -8.92 1.40
CA ASN A 143 9.57 -8.50 2.36
C ASN A 143 10.00 -8.56 3.84
N HIS A 144 11.29 -8.62 4.12
CA HIS A 144 11.83 -8.49 5.46
C HIS A 144 12.64 -7.21 5.60
N LEU A 145 12.57 -6.60 6.79
CA LEU A 145 13.47 -5.53 7.16
C LEU A 145 14.79 -6.12 7.61
N TYR A 146 15.86 -5.66 7.00
CA TYR A 146 17.22 -5.93 7.41
C TYR A 146 17.82 -4.67 8.01
N LEU A 147 18.50 -4.82 9.14
CA LEU A 147 19.26 -3.74 9.75
C LEU A 147 20.72 -4.17 9.92
N ASN A 148 21.60 -3.22 9.69
CA ASN A 148 23.02 -3.37 9.96
C ASN A 148 23.47 -2.23 10.88
N GLY A 149 24.16 -2.56 11.96
CA GLY A 149 24.61 -1.57 12.93
C GLY A 149 25.34 -2.18 14.14
N PRO A 150 25.94 -1.36 14.98
CA PRO A 150 26.88 -1.80 16.03
C PRO A 150 26.23 -2.25 17.34
N GLY A 151 25.01 -1.86 17.60
CA GLY A 151 24.38 -2.04 18.91
C GLY A 151 23.41 -3.20 18.97
N PHE A 152 22.60 -3.23 20.00
CA PHE A 152 21.48 -4.15 20.19
C PHE A 152 20.18 -3.37 19.98
N LEU A 153 19.40 -3.81 19.03
CA LEU A 153 18.02 -3.37 18.79
C LEU A 153 17.12 -4.59 18.91
N GLU A 154 16.02 -4.44 19.63
CA GLU A 154 15.04 -5.52 19.82
C GLU A 154 13.76 -5.23 19.03
N TYR A 155 13.37 -3.96 18.99
CA TYR A 155 12.16 -3.53 18.29
C TYR A 155 12.43 -2.28 17.46
N VAL A 156 11.74 -2.18 16.35
CA VAL A 156 11.73 -1.00 15.48
C VAL A 156 10.29 -0.69 15.04
N GLU A 157 10.04 0.57 14.79
CA GLU A 157 8.81 1.05 14.19
C GLU A 157 9.06 1.43 12.73
N ILE A 158 8.13 1.09 11.85
CA ILE A 158 8.24 1.33 10.42
C ILE A 158 7.10 2.23 9.97
N GLU A 159 7.43 3.26 9.22
CA GLU A 159 6.47 4.10 8.53
C GLU A 159 6.63 3.92 7.02
N GLY A 160 5.52 3.72 6.34
CA GLY A 160 5.56 3.52 4.90
C GLY A 160 4.20 3.57 4.23
N ILE A 161 4.21 3.45 2.92
CA ILE A 161 3.03 3.47 2.08
C ILE A 161 2.82 2.05 1.57
N LEU A 162 1.78 1.39 2.08
CA LEU A 162 1.46 0.01 1.74
C LEU A 162 0.60 -0.07 0.48
N GLU A 163 0.78 -1.12 -0.32
CA GLU A 163 -0.13 -1.43 -1.42
C GLU A 163 -1.55 -1.72 -0.89
N ASP A 164 -1.61 -2.55 0.16
CA ASP A 164 -2.84 -2.92 0.83
C ASP A 164 -2.82 -2.35 2.27
N PRO A 165 -3.57 -1.27 2.54
CA PRO A 165 -3.60 -0.64 3.85
C PRO A 165 -4.14 -1.52 4.97
N THR A 166 -4.99 -2.49 4.66
CA THR A 166 -5.61 -3.35 5.68
C THR A 166 -4.59 -4.26 6.37
N LYS A 167 -3.43 -4.46 5.74
CA LYS A 167 -2.32 -5.24 6.30
C LYS A 167 -1.40 -4.47 7.25
N ALA A 168 -1.69 -3.20 7.51
CA ALA A 168 -0.90 -2.40 8.44
C ALA A 168 -1.03 -2.89 9.90
N ALA A 169 -2.18 -3.44 10.25
CA ALA A 169 -2.47 -3.95 11.59
C ALA A 169 -3.29 -5.24 11.52
N ASP A 170 -3.12 -6.13 12.48
CA ASP A 170 -3.89 -7.38 12.58
C ASP A 170 -5.40 -7.10 12.76
N CYS A 171 -5.76 -5.96 13.36
CA CYS A 171 -7.14 -5.49 13.53
C CYS A 171 -7.30 -4.15 12.81
N TYR A 172 -7.54 -4.19 11.50
CA TYR A 172 -7.78 -2.99 10.72
C TYR A 172 -9.20 -2.45 10.95
N ASP A 173 -9.31 -1.15 11.22
CA ASP A 173 -10.59 -0.47 11.38
C ASP A 173 -11.12 0.00 10.02
N TYR A 174 -12.12 -0.68 9.49
CA TYR A 174 -12.77 -0.36 8.22
C TYR A 174 -13.59 0.94 8.25
N ASP A 175 -13.98 1.41 9.43
CA ASP A 175 -14.73 2.64 9.63
C ASP A 175 -13.82 3.83 9.97
N GLY A 176 -12.56 3.55 10.23
CA GLY A 176 -11.52 4.55 10.43
C GLY A 176 -11.07 5.24 9.12
N PRO A 177 -10.23 6.27 9.22
CA PRO A 177 -9.77 7.03 8.06
C PRO A 177 -8.95 6.14 7.13
N TYR A 178 -9.41 6.01 5.88
CA TYR A 178 -8.67 5.33 4.84
C TYR A 178 -7.46 6.18 4.39
N PRO A 179 -6.27 5.59 4.21
CA PRO A 179 -5.03 6.34 3.97
C PRO A 179 -4.94 6.87 2.53
N ILE A 180 -5.82 7.80 2.22
CA ILE A 180 -5.89 8.57 0.98
C ILE A 180 -6.45 9.98 1.27
N PRO A 181 -5.94 11.05 0.66
CA PRO A 181 -6.52 12.36 0.79
C PRO A 181 -7.95 12.41 0.23
N ALA A 182 -8.82 13.14 0.90
CA ALA A 182 -10.24 13.23 0.53
C ALA A 182 -10.46 13.72 -0.91
N ASN A 183 -9.60 14.61 -1.40
CA ASN A 183 -9.65 15.13 -2.78
C ASN A 183 -9.33 14.09 -3.86
N MET A 184 -8.69 12.98 -3.52
CA MET A 184 -8.41 11.88 -4.46
C MET A 184 -9.53 10.85 -4.55
N ILE A 185 -10.43 10.79 -3.56
CA ILE A 185 -11.53 9.79 -3.53
C ILE A 185 -12.45 9.90 -4.76
N PRO A 186 -12.88 11.09 -5.22
CA PRO A 186 -13.67 11.18 -6.45
C PRO A 186 -12.93 10.65 -7.69
N THR A 187 -11.64 10.93 -7.81
CA THR A 187 -10.81 10.43 -8.91
C THR A 187 -10.69 8.91 -8.85
N LEU A 188 -10.49 8.35 -7.66
CA LEU A 188 -10.44 6.90 -7.43
C LEU A 188 -11.74 6.23 -7.86
N LYS A 189 -12.89 6.76 -7.42
CA LYS A 189 -14.21 6.25 -7.82
C LYS A 189 -14.39 6.30 -9.35
N ASN A 190 -14.06 7.44 -9.96
CA ASN A 190 -14.15 7.60 -11.43
C ASN A 190 -13.29 6.58 -12.19
N LEU A 191 -12.09 6.26 -11.69
CA LEU A 191 -11.24 5.24 -12.29
C LEU A 191 -11.88 3.85 -12.21
N ILE A 192 -12.44 3.48 -11.07
CA ILE A 192 -13.14 2.21 -10.88
C ILE A 192 -14.34 2.13 -11.85
N PHE A 193 -15.17 3.17 -11.91
CA PHE A 193 -16.32 3.20 -12.81
C PHE A 193 -15.92 3.13 -14.29
N SER A 194 -14.88 3.85 -14.70
CA SER A 194 -14.48 3.92 -16.09
C SER A 194 -13.70 2.71 -16.58
N LYS A 195 -12.97 2.04 -15.72
CA LYS A 195 -12.09 0.93 -16.11
C LYS A 195 -12.69 -0.44 -15.86
N GLU A 196 -13.23 -0.64 -14.64
CA GLU A 196 -13.71 -1.95 -14.22
C GLU A 196 -15.20 -2.14 -14.53
N LEU A 197 -16.01 -1.17 -14.15
CA LEU A 197 -17.45 -1.29 -14.27
C LEU A 197 -17.94 -1.00 -15.67
N ASN A 198 -17.33 -0.10 -16.42
CA ASN A 198 -17.71 0.16 -17.82
C ASN A 198 -17.46 -1.06 -18.72
N ILE A 199 -16.42 -1.84 -18.43
CA ILE A 199 -16.15 -3.10 -19.14
C ILE A 199 -17.25 -4.13 -18.83
N MET A 200 -17.74 -4.17 -17.60
CA MET A 200 -18.83 -5.07 -17.20
C MET A 200 -20.18 -4.65 -17.78
N LEU A 201 -20.36 -3.35 -18.09
CA LEU A 201 -21.60 -2.79 -18.60
C LEU A 201 -21.70 -2.80 -20.13
N THR A 202 -20.58 -2.94 -20.83
CA THR A 202 -20.61 -3.19 -22.27
C THR A 202 -21.00 -4.64 -22.52
N VAL A 203 -22.29 -4.90 -22.45
CA VAL A 203 -22.85 -6.12 -23.07
C VAL A 203 -22.35 -6.11 -24.50
N PRO A 204 -21.69 -7.18 -24.99
CA PRO A 204 -21.35 -7.28 -26.38
C PRO A 204 -22.69 -7.23 -27.13
N THR A 205 -22.99 -6.08 -27.70
CA THR A 205 -24.14 -6.00 -28.66
C THR A 205 -23.80 -6.95 -29.77
N ASP A 206 -24.52 -8.06 -29.82
CA ASP A 206 -24.47 -8.99 -30.90
C ASP A 206 -25.07 -8.29 -32.16
N ASN A 207 -24.22 -7.45 -32.77
CA ASN A 207 -24.55 -6.74 -34.00
C ASN A 207 -24.68 -7.68 -35.19
N THR A 208 -24.40 -8.96 -35.03
CA THR A 208 -24.52 -9.96 -36.12
C THR A 208 -25.91 -10.55 -36.26
N ASN A 209 -26.74 -10.44 -35.24
CA ASN A 209 -28.07 -11.08 -35.28
C ASN A 209 -29.18 -10.20 -35.85
N ASN A 210 -28.97 -8.88 -35.98
CA ASN A 210 -29.99 -7.95 -36.47
C ASN A 210 -29.96 -7.72 -37.99
N SER A 211 -28.91 -8.18 -38.68
CA SER A 211 -28.81 -7.93 -40.14
C SER A 211 -29.43 -9.01 -41.02
N THR A 212 -29.83 -10.14 -40.45
CA THR A 212 -30.35 -11.27 -41.23
C THR A 212 -31.87 -11.46 -41.16
N ASN A 213 -32.57 -10.78 -40.27
CA ASN A 213 -34.01 -10.96 -40.10
C ASN A 213 -34.89 -9.95 -40.89
N ASP A 214 -34.32 -8.92 -41.52
CA ASP A 214 -35.08 -7.90 -42.25
C ASP A 214 -35.09 -8.08 -43.76
N VAL A 215 -34.67 -9.21 -44.27
CA VAL A 215 -34.79 -9.53 -45.69
C VAL A 215 -35.72 -10.72 -45.85
N LYS A 216 -37.04 -10.47 -45.81
CA LYS A 216 -38.08 -11.18 -46.55
C LYS A 216 -39.47 -10.75 -46.08
N GLN A 217 -39.96 -9.68 -46.67
CA GLN A 217 -41.36 -9.61 -47.12
C GLN A 217 -41.40 -8.82 -48.42
#